data_ff5aaa7c6182b035d11b1a793f814671
#
_entry.id   ff5aaa7c6182b035d11b1a793f814671
#
_cell.length_a   1.000
_cell.length_b   1.000
_cell.length_c   1.000
_cell.angle_alpha   90.00
_cell.angle_beta   90.00
_cell.angle_gamma   90.00
#
_symmetry.space_group_name_H-M   'P 1'
#
loop_
_entity.id
_entity.type
_entity.pdbx_description
1 polymer ?
#
loop_
_entity_poly.entity_id
_entity_poly.type
_entity_poly.pdbx_seq_one_letter_code
_entity_poly.pdbx_strand_id
1 'polypeptide(L)'
;MNILTTEDARFIDREVPKQLGISLEILMENAGRGIVDALWGEYDLFSLNNGRSINSFVLFICGTGNNGADGLVAARHLMEQGVPAQIVLVGDINKCSDLFAVQIERCKAMGCSIDMYDEFNDWSNVAIAVEGIMGTGFTGRLREVTIDILNDIDTMRSQYNFDLWAIDVPAGLDATTGHVAEGTLTYDYTVTFGAIKQGLLLYPGKAVGGTAVVAPLGAPWQQVLGERVRTITIDSDLAEKIINYRTPMAHKGVNGNTLIIGGSNDMIGAPILAAEAAVHSGAGKVTLAVPKIIKQIVQSRVIPEVMVTSTETNKELFDCRQVVAMGPGLGRTREICDLVDHILEAYEGALVLDADALYALGHVGCVNKDALRDGDIESAYTVERELPYCVMTPHLGEFSRLIDLPIKWIERHYITLAREFAKAHQVILVLKGIPSIVALPDGTVYVNTIGNAGMGTGGMGDVLTGVIAGFISQGYSLQDSAVLGVYVHSRSADILNETKSWGYTPSDVSTSLGCVISELLGDYE
;
A
#
# COMPACT_ATOMS: atom_id res chain seq x y z
N MET A 1 -1.95 -7.42 -7.58
CA MET A 1 -3.43 -7.60 -7.35
C MET A 1 -4.14 -6.25 -7.48
N ASN A 2 -5.40 -6.19 -7.99
CA ASN A 2 -6.19 -4.94 -8.01
C ASN A 2 -6.62 -4.53 -6.60
N ILE A 3 -6.77 -3.22 -6.39
CA ILE A 3 -7.25 -2.61 -5.15
C ILE A 3 -8.56 -1.90 -5.44
N LEU A 4 -9.60 -2.15 -4.65
CA LEU A 4 -10.94 -1.61 -4.86
C LEU A 4 -11.25 -0.47 -3.90
N THR A 5 -11.91 0.56 -4.42
CA THR A 5 -12.62 1.56 -3.63
C THR A 5 -14.04 1.09 -3.30
N THR A 6 -14.73 1.79 -2.40
CA THR A 6 -16.17 1.57 -2.15
C THR A 6 -16.99 1.72 -3.44
N GLU A 7 -16.63 2.67 -4.30
CA GLU A 7 -17.34 2.89 -5.57
C GLU A 7 -17.14 1.72 -6.54
N ASP A 8 -15.92 1.17 -6.62
CA ASP A 8 -15.64 0.00 -7.46
C ASP A 8 -16.39 -1.23 -6.97
N ALA A 9 -16.45 -1.47 -5.66
CA ALA A 9 -17.23 -2.58 -5.09
C ALA A 9 -18.73 -2.44 -5.43
N ARG A 10 -19.32 -1.25 -5.25
CA ARG A 10 -20.72 -0.97 -5.65
C ARG A 10 -20.95 -1.10 -7.15
N PHE A 11 -19.96 -0.76 -7.96
CA PHE A 11 -20.04 -0.92 -9.41
C PHE A 11 -20.06 -2.41 -9.79
N ILE A 12 -19.24 -3.24 -9.17
CA ILE A 12 -19.24 -4.70 -9.33
C ILE A 12 -20.64 -5.26 -9.01
N ASP A 13 -21.17 -4.95 -7.83
CA ASP A 13 -22.47 -5.44 -7.37
C ASP A 13 -23.60 -5.06 -8.33
N ARG A 14 -23.54 -3.88 -8.93
CA ARG A 14 -24.55 -3.39 -9.87
C ARG A 14 -24.41 -3.99 -11.27
N GLU A 15 -23.18 -4.13 -11.76
CA GLU A 15 -22.95 -4.44 -13.17
C GLU A 15 -22.71 -5.95 -13.43
N VAL A 16 -22.18 -6.70 -12.48
CA VAL A 16 -22.01 -8.17 -12.62
C VAL A 16 -23.36 -8.86 -12.90
N PRO A 17 -24.46 -8.57 -12.18
CA PRO A 17 -25.76 -9.14 -12.51
C PRO A 17 -26.26 -8.79 -13.90
N LYS A 18 -26.03 -7.56 -14.35
CA LYS A 18 -26.51 -7.08 -15.67
C LYS A 18 -25.70 -7.64 -16.84
N GLN A 19 -24.37 -7.67 -16.70
CA GLN A 19 -23.48 -8.01 -17.80
C GLN A 19 -23.20 -9.52 -17.89
N LEU A 20 -23.17 -10.20 -16.74
CA LEU A 20 -22.80 -11.62 -16.66
C LEU A 20 -23.98 -12.53 -16.26
N GLY A 21 -25.12 -11.97 -15.86
CA GLY A 21 -26.28 -12.74 -15.40
C GLY A 21 -26.06 -13.45 -14.06
N ILE A 22 -24.99 -13.12 -13.32
CA ILE A 22 -24.69 -13.67 -11.99
C ILE A 22 -25.37 -12.79 -10.96
N SER A 23 -26.39 -13.31 -10.27
CA SER A 23 -27.19 -12.51 -9.33
C SER A 23 -26.38 -12.11 -8.08
N LEU A 24 -26.81 -11.04 -7.40
CA LEU A 24 -26.24 -10.65 -6.10
C LEU A 24 -26.31 -11.77 -5.06
N GLU A 25 -27.35 -12.61 -5.12
CA GLU A 25 -27.50 -13.76 -4.24
C GLU A 25 -26.38 -14.80 -4.45
N ILE A 26 -25.97 -15.02 -5.71
CA ILE A 26 -24.84 -15.93 -6.02
C ILE A 26 -23.53 -15.32 -5.51
N LEU A 27 -23.32 -14.01 -5.68
CA LEU A 27 -22.12 -13.34 -5.15
C LEU A 27 -22.06 -13.45 -3.62
N MET A 28 -23.19 -13.23 -2.94
CA MET A 28 -23.34 -13.37 -1.48
C MET A 28 -23.08 -14.80 -1.01
N GLU A 29 -23.60 -15.80 -1.74
CA GLU A 29 -23.33 -17.21 -1.44
C GLU A 29 -21.83 -17.54 -1.53
N ASN A 30 -21.15 -17.01 -2.54
CA ASN A 30 -19.69 -17.15 -2.69
C ASN A 30 -18.92 -16.38 -1.59
N ALA A 31 -19.38 -15.19 -1.21
CA ALA A 31 -18.80 -14.42 -0.11
C ALA A 31 -18.87 -15.19 1.22
N GLY A 32 -20.05 -15.70 1.56
CA GLY A 32 -20.23 -16.51 2.78
C GLY A 32 -19.39 -17.80 2.79
N ARG A 33 -19.28 -18.48 1.65
CA ARG A 33 -18.37 -19.64 1.52
C ARG A 33 -16.91 -19.21 1.67
N GLY A 34 -16.53 -18.08 1.09
CA GLY A 34 -15.18 -17.52 1.23
C GLY A 34 -14.82 -17.18 2.68
N ILE A 35 -15.79 -16.75 3.50
CA ILE A 35 -15.58 -16.57 4.95
C ILE A 35 -15.26 -17.93 5.60
N VAL A 36 -16.04 -18.96 5.28
CA VAL A 36 -15.82 -20.31 5.82
C VAL A 36 -14.47 -20.87 5.40
N ASP A 37 -14.11 -20.74 4.13
CA ASP A 37 -12.81 -21.19 3.60
C ASP A 37 -11.64 -20.46 4.30
N ALA A 38 -11.77 -19.15 4.56
CA ALA A 38 -10.77 -18.37 5.29
C ALA A 38 -10.64 -18.86 6.74
N LEU A 39 -11.74 -19.13 7.43
CA LEU A 39 -11.71 -19.68 8.79
C LEU A 39 -11.04 -21.06 8.83
N TRP A 40 -11.31 -21.96 7.87
CA TRP A 40 -10.63 -23.24 7.75
C TRP A 40 -9.13 -23.11 7.42
N GLY A 41 -8.74 -22.05 6.70
CA GLY A 41 -7.33 -21.76 6.41
C GLY A 41 -6.51 -21.43 7.65
N GLU A 42 -7.14 -20.80 8.65
CA GLU A 42 -6.46 -20.34 9.87
C GLU A 42 -6.65 -21.29 11.06
N TYR A 43 -7.76 -22.05 11.11
CA TYR A 43 -8.10 -22.90 12.26
C TYR A 43 -8.49 -24.31 11.85
N ASP A 44 -8.14 -25.30 12.67
CA ASP A 44 -8.83 -26.58 12.68
C ASP A 44 -10.16 -26.42 13.44
N LEU A 45 -11.23 -26.11 12.71
CA LEU A 45 -12.53 -25.78 13.28
C LEU A 45 -13.18 -26.98 14.03
N PHE A 46 -12.77 -28.22 13.74
CA PHE A 46 -13.20 -29.39 14.52
C PHE A 46 -12.49 -29.48 15.87
N SER A 47 -11.34 -28.83 16.00
CA SER A 47 -10.54 -28.81 17.23
C SER A 47 -10.71 -27.52 18.05
N LEU A 48 -11.77 -26.73 17.83
CA LEU A 48 -12.05 -25.50 18.60
C LEU A 48 -12.10 -25.74 20.12
N ASN A 49 -12.31 -26.99 20.52
CA ASN A 49 -12.34 -27.43 21.93
C ASN A 49 -10.96 -27.62 22.58
N ASN A 50 -9.84 -27.48 21.84
CA ASN A 50 -8.49 -27.67 22.38
C ASN A 50 -8.15 -26.62 23.47
N GLY A 51 -8.41 -27.02 24.74
CA GLY A 51 -8.15 -26.18 25.92
C GLY A 51 -9.28 -25.23 26.30
N ARG A 52 -10.41 -25.21 25.58
CA ARG A 52 -11.62 -24.45 25.88
C ARG A 52 -12.77 -25.38 26.29
N SER A 53 -13.96 -24.83 26.53
CA SER A 53 -15.18 -25.59 26.84
C SER A 53 -15.51 -26.59 25.72
N ILE A 54 -16.09 -27.76 26.09
CA ILE A 54 -16.58 -28.78 25.15
C ILE A 54 -17.65 -28.23 24.18
N ASN A 55 -18.23 -27.07 24.48
CA ASN A 55 -19.31 -26.42 23.75
C ASN A 55 -18.87 -25.16 22.99
N SER A 56 -17.58 -25.01 22.62
CA SER A 56 -17.11 -23.83 21.90
C SER A 56 -17.72 -23.73 20.50
N PHE A 57 -18.01 -22.50 20.05
CA PHE A 57 -18.63 -22.21 18.76
C PHE A 57 -18.07 -20.94 18.11
N VAL A 58 -18.40 -20.77 16.82
CA VAL A 58 -18.15 -19.53 16.05
C VAL A 58 -19.38 -18.63 16.19
N LEU A 59 -19.19 -17.40 16.68
CA LEU A 59 -20.25 -16.41 16.84
C LEU A 59 -20.26 -15.46 15.64
N PHE A 60 -21.38 -15.37 14.92
CA PHE A 60 -21.59 -14.39 13.86
C PHE A 60 -22.44 -13.23 14.38
N ILE A 61 -21.86 -12.02 14.44
CA ILE A 61 -22.53 -10.78 14.87
C ILE A 61 -22.96 -10.03 13.62
N CYS A 62 -24.22 -10.18 13.23
CA CYS A 62 -24.75 -9.76 11.95
C CYS A 62 -25.60 -8.50 12.05
N GLY A 63 -25.21 -7.43 11.35
CA GLY A 63 -26.10 -6.30 11.06
C GLY A 63 -27.20 -6.69 10.08
N THR A 64 -28.23 -5.86 9.91
CA THR A 64 -29.39 -6.14 9.05
C THR A 64 -29.19 -5.80 7.55
N GLY A 65 -27.95 -5.46 7.15
CA GLY A 65 -27.55 -5.18 5.77
C GLY A 65 -26.99 -6.41 5.04
N ASN A 66 -26.48 -6.20 3.83
CA ASN A 66 -25.87 -7.27 3.02
C ASN A 66 -24.62 -7.87 3.68
N ASN A 67 -23.81 -7.06 4.38
CA ASN A 67 -22.64 -7.57 5.10
C ASN A 67 -23.02 -8.57 6.21
N GLY A 68 -24.09 -8.28 6.96
CA GLY A 68 -24.63 -9.26 7.92
C GLY A 68 -25.23 -10.48 7.23
N ALA A 69 -25.81 -10.31 6.05
CA ALA A 69 -26.33 -11.45 5.26
C ALA A 69 -25.21 -12.39 4.80
N ASP A 70 -24.01 -11.88 4.47
CA ASP A 70 -22.83 -12.71 4.17
C ASP A 70 -22.46 -13.57 5.40
N GLY A 71 -22.57 -12.98 6.62
CA GLY A 71 -22.40 -13.71 7.88
C GLY A 71 -23.45 -14.80 8.12
N LEU A 72 -24.73 -14.55 7.75
CA LEU A 72 -25.78 -15.56 7.82
C LEU A 72 -25.47 -16.75 6.87
N VAL A 73 -24.99 -16.48 5.67
CA VAL A 73 -24.57 -17.51 4.72
C VAL A 73 -23.42 -18.33 5.29
N ALA A 74 -22.39 -17.67 5.85
CA ALA A 74 -21.24 -18.34 6.45
C ALA A 74 -21.65 -19.25 7.63
N ALA A 75 -22.48 -18.75 8.56
CA ALA A 75 -22.99 -19.53 9.68
C ALA A 75 -23.71 -20.79 9.22
N ARG A 76 -24.57 -20.67 8.19
CA ARG A 76 -25.29 -21.79 7.59
C ARG A 76 -24.34 -22.84 7.01
N HIS A 77 -23.29 -22.44 6.33
CA HIS A 77 -22.30 -23.37 5.78
C HIS A 77 -21.47 -24.06 6.85
N LEU A 78 -21.08 -23.37 7.92
CA LEU A 78 -20.39 -24.01 9.05
C LEU A 78 -21.27 -25.08 9.72
N MET A 79 -22.56 -24.77 9.93
CA MET A 79 -23.50 -25.74 10.52
C MET A 79 -23.72 -26.97 9.63
N GLU A 80 -23.80 -26.78 8.31
CA GLU A 80 -23.89 -27.87 7.34
C GLU A 80 -22.67 -28.80 7.42
N GLN A 81 -21.49 -28.24 7.70
CA GLN A 81 -20.24 -28.97 7.90
C GLN A 81 -20.10 -29.59 9.31
N GLY A 82 -21.07 -29.38 10.19
CA GLY A 82 -21.05 -29.90 11.56
C GLY A 82 -20.21 -29.08 12.55
N VAL A 83 -19.83 -27.85 12.17
CA VAL A 83 -19.12 -26.88 13.03
C VAL A 83 -20.18 -26.09 13.83
N PRO A 84 -20.10 -26.04 15.17
CA PRO A 84 -21.05 -25.25 15.97
C PRO A 84 -20.93 -23.74 15.61
N ALA A 85 -22.06 -23.15 15.25
CA ALA A 85 -22.15 -21.72 14.94
C ALA A 85 -23.41 -21.13 15.58
N GLN A 86 -23.30 -19.88 16.05
CA GLN A 86 -24.42 -19.11 16.58
C GLN A 86 -24.49 -17.76 15.91
N ILE A 87 -25.70 -17.29 15.66
CA ILE A 87 -25.97 -16.01 15.02
C ILE A 87 -26.56 -15.05 16.03
N VAL A 88 -26.02 -13.84 16.08
CA VAL A 88 -26.53 -12.75 16.90
C VAL A 88 -26.82 -11.54 15.99
N LEU A 89 -28.04 -11.02 16.07
CA LEU A 89 -28.52 -9.95 15.21
C LEU A 89 -28.44 -8.59 15.88
N VAL A 90 -27.87 -7.63 15.15
CA VAL A 90 -27.74 -6.23 15.57
C VAL A 90 -28.63 -5.35 14.71
N GLY A 91 -29.61 -4.68 15.31
CA GLY A 91 -30.48 -3.71 14.62
C GLY A 91 -31.92 -4.18 14.46
N ASP A 92 -32.70 -3.42 13.69
CA ASP A 92 -34.14 -3.65 13.47
C ASP A 92 -34.36 -4.56 12.26
N ILE A 93 -34.73 -5.80 12.48
CA ILE A 93 -35.00 -6.82 11.45
C ILE A 93 -36.07 -6.34 10.45
N ASN A 94 -37.02 -5.49 10.88
CA ASN A 94 -38.06 -4.97 9.97
C ASN A 94 -37.53 -3.97 8.94
N LYS A 95 -36.28 -3.54 9.09
CA LYS A 95 -35.59 -2.61 8.19
C LYS A 95 -34.39 -3.25 7.49
N CYS A 96 -34.39 -4.57 7.37
CA CYS A 96 -33.28 -5.31 6.75
C CYS A 96 -33.29 -5.18 5.21
N SER A 97 -32.16 -5.55 4.59
CA SER A 97 -32.09 -5.68 3.13
C SER A 97 -32.86 -6.91 2.64
N ASP A 98 -33.31 -6.89 1.37
CA ASP A 98 -34.06 -8.01 0.78
C ASP A 98 -33.27 -9.32 0.86
N LEU A 99 -31.96 -9.28 0.60
CA LEU A 99 -31.10 -10.46 0.67
C LEU A 99 -30.93 -10.96 2.11
N PHE A 100 -30.83 -10.06 3.08
CA PHE A 100 -30.81 -10.44 4.50
C PHE A 100 -32.10 -11.18 4.89
N ALA A 101 -33.26 -10.66 4.47
CA ALA A 101 -34.56 -11.30 4.75
C ALA A 101 -34.64 -12.73 4.18
N VAL A 102 -34.09 -12.96 2.99
CA VAL A 102 -34.00 -14.29 2.39
C VAL A 102 -33.08 -15.20 3.19
N GLN A 103 -31.89 -14.74 3.57
CA GLN A 103 -30.92 -15.57 4.26
C GLN A 103 -31.33 -15.92 5.69
N ILE A 104 -31.99 -15.01 6.42
CA ILE A 104 -32.45 -15.30 7.77
C ILE A 104 -33.54 -16.37 7.79
N GLU A 105 -34.44 -16.36 6.82
CA GLU A 105 -35.47 -17.41 6.71
C GLU A 105 -34.84 -18.78 6.36
N ARG A 106 -33.78 -18.82 5.56
CA ARG A 106 -33.00 -20.04 5.30
C ARG A 106 -32.32 -20.57 6.56
N CYS A 107 -31.68 -19.69 7.33
CA CYS A 107 -31.05 -20.06 8.60
C CYS A 107 -32.10 -20.65 9.58
N LYS A 108 -33.28 -20.01 9.71
CA LYS A 108 -34.37 -20.52 10.53
C LYS A 108 -34.85 -21.90 10.07
N ALA A 109 -35.05 -22.07 8.75
CA ALA A 109 -35.49 -23.35 8.19
C ALA A 109 -34.48 -24.49 8.39
N MET A 110 -33.18 -24.18 8.48
CA MET A 110 -32.11 -25.13 8.77
C MET A 110 -31.89 -25.35 10.28
N GLY A 111 -32.58 -24.61 11.15
CA GLY A 111 -32.46 -24.74 12.60
C GLY A 111 -31.23 -24.07 13.19
N CYS A 112 -30.71 -23.02 12.54
CA CYS A 112 -29.63 -22.21 13.09
C CYS A 112 -30.04 -21.55 14.41
N SER A 113 -29.15 -21.50 15.40
CA SER A 113 -29.34 -20.72 16.62
C SER A 113 -29.24 -19.24 16.30
N ILE A 114 -30.30 -18.47 16.56
CA ILE A 114 -30.40 -17.05 16.24
C ILE A 114 -30.98 -16.32 17.46
N ASP A 115 -30.21 -15.37 17.99
CA ASP A 115 -30.61 -14.49 19.09
C ASP A 115 -30.53 -13.02 18.68
N MET A 116 -31.21 -12.13 19.39
CA MET A 116 -30.93 -10.71 19.35
C MET A 116 -29.70 -10.40 20.21
N TYR A 117 -28.93 -9.39 19.85
CA TYR A 117 -27.70 -9.02 20.55
C TYR A 117 -27.94 -8.81 22.07
N ASP A 118 -29.00 -8.12 22.42
CA ASP A 118 -29.35 -7.82 23.82
C ASP A 118 -29.77 -9.05 24.64
N GLU A 119 -30.07 -10.15 23.98
CA GLU A 119 -30.49 -11.43 24.60
C GLU A 119 -29.33 -12.42 24.72
N PHE A 120 -28.24 -12.20 23.99
CA PHE A 120 -27.08 -13.09 23.96
C PHE A 120 -26.17 -12.89 25.18
N ASN A 121 -25.82 -14.00 25.86
CA ASN A 121 -24.99 -13.97 27.06
C ASN A 121 -23.96 -15.11 27.19
N ASP A 122 -23.82 -15.97 26.18
CA ASP A 122 -22.91 -17.13 26.23
C ASP A 122 -21.52 -16.84 25.68
N TRP A 123 -20.94 -15.72 26.08
CA TRP A 123 -19.62 -15.29 25.64
C TRP A 123 -18.47 -16.23 26.05
N SER A 124 -18.67 -16.99 27.15
CA SER A 124 -17.66 -17.90 27.67
C SER A 124 -17.34 -19.07 26.73
N ASN A 125 -18.23 -19.39 25.80
CA ASN A 125 -18.07 -20.47 24.82
C ASN A 125 -17.71 -19.96 23.43
N VAL A 126 -17.58 -18.63 23.21
CA VAL A 126 -17.14 -18.07 21.95
C VAL A 126 -15.66 -18.38 21.70
N ALA A 127 -15.36 -19.09 20.63
CA ALA A 127 -14.00 -19.37 20.21
C ALA A 127 -13.50 -18.32 19.21
N ILE A 128 -14.34 -17.94 18.26
CA ILE A 128 -14.10 -16.95 17.23
C ILE A 128 -15.37 -16.10 17.11
N ALA A 129 -15.23 -14.78 17.08
CA ALA A 129 -16.32 -13.86 16.74
C ALA A 129 -16.09 -13.27 15.35
N VAL A 130 -17.12 -13.32 14.51
CA VAL A 130 -17.11 -12.80 13.12
C VAL A 130 -18.11 -11.66 13.03
N GLU A 131 -17.62 -10.44 12.91
CA GLU A 131 -18.42 -9.21 12.90
C GLU A 131 -18.77 -8.82 11.47
N GLY A 132 -20.07 -8.65 11.22
CA GLY A 132 -20.66 -8.17 9.96
C GLY A 132 -21.73 -7.10 10.19
N ILE A 133 -21.53 -6.19 11.17
CA ILE A 133 -22.52 -5.14 11.49
C ILE A 133 -22.66 -4.16 10.34
N MET A 134 -21.55 -3.74 9.75
CA MET A 134 -21.51 -2.88 8.57
C MET A 134 -20.30 -3.17 7.68
N GLY A 135 -20.44 -2.94 6.38
CA GLY A 135 -19.38 -3.18 5.38
C GLY A 135 -18.96 -1.89 4.69
N THR A 136 -18.53 -1.99 3.42
CA THR A 136 -17.99 -0.88 2.59
C THR A 136 -18.90 0.34 2.45
N GLY A 137 -20.14 0.25 2.85
CA GLY A 137 -21.09 1.39 2.82
C GLY A 137 -20.87 2.46 3.88
N PHE A 138 -20.00 2.23 4.85
CA PHE A 138 -19.77 3.14 5.96
C PHE A 138 -18.93 4.36 5.54
N THR A 139 -19.36 5.54 6.02
CA THR A 139 -18.60 6.80 5.96
C THR A 139 -18.95 7.68 7.16
N GLY A 140 -17.98 8.43 7.67
CA GLY A 140 -18.21 9.45 8.69
C GLY A 140 -18.06 8.94 10.12
N ARG A 141 -19.16 8.95 10.92
CA ARG A 141 -19.13 8.62 12.36
C ARG A 141 -20.02 7.42 12.67
N LEU A 142 -19.58 6.60 13.60
CA LEU A 142 -20.41 5.55 14.18
C LEU A 142 -21.54 6.15 15.02
N ARG A 143 -22.67 5.44 15.07
CA ARG A 143 -23.79 5.78 15.98
C ARG A 143 -23.40 5.34 17.39
N GLU A 144 -23.87 6.04 18.42
CA GLU A 144 -23.60 5.70 19.83
C GLU A 144 -23.93 4.23 20.14
N VAL A 145 -25.11 3.76 19.72
CA VAL A 145 -25.50 2.35 19.91
C VAL A 145 -24.52 1.38 19.28
N THR A 146 -23.93 1.69 18.14
CA THR A 146 -22.92 0.84 17.51
C THR A 146 -21.61 0.88 18.30
N ILE A 147 -21.22 2.04 18.80
CA ILE A 147 -20.04 2.21 19.66
C ILE A 147 -20.21 1.38 20.94
N ASP A 148 -21.38 1.42 21.56
CA ASP A 148 -21.68 0.65 22.78
C ASP A 148 -21.54 -0.85 22.52
N ILE A 149 -22.09 -1.36 21.42
CA ILE A 149 -21.97 -2.77 21.03
C ILE A 149 -20.51 -3.16 20.78
N LEU A 150 -19.74 -2.33 20.06
CA LEU A 150 -18.33 -2.60 19.79
C LEU A 150 -17.51 -2.59 21.09
N ASN A 151 -17.75 -1.66 22.00
CA ASN A 151 -17.10 -1.62 23.32
C ASN A 151 -17.42 -2.85 24.16
N ASP A 152 -18.64 -3.35 24.07
CA ASP A 152 -19.06 -4.57 24.76
C ASP A 152 -18.33 -5.80 24.18
N ILE A 153 -18.27 -5.92 22.85
CA ILE A 153 -17.47 -6.97 22.16
C ILE A 153 -16.01 -6.93 22.60
N ASP A 154 -15.38 -5.76 22.68
CA ASP A 154 -13.98 -5.61 23.11
C ASP A 154 -13.78 -6.02 24.57
N THR A 155 -14.74 -5.67 25.44
CA THR A 155 -14.76 -6.08 26.83
C THR A 155 -14.86 -7.61 26.96
N MET A 156 -15.76 -8.23 26.22
CA MET A 156 -15.93 -9.69 26.22
C MET A 156 -14.72 -10.40 25.62
N ARG A 157 -14.13 -9.85 24.53
CA ARG A 157 -12.89 -10.37 23.97
C ARG A 157 -11.74 -10.34 24.99
N SER A 158 -11.58 -9.23 25.71
CA SER A 158 -10.57 -9.11 26.76
C SER A 158 -10.78 -10.12 27.91
N GLN A 159 -12.05 -10.43 28.24
CA GLN A 159 -12.40 -11.35 29.31
C GLN A 159 -12.27 -12.82 28.92
N TYR A 160 -12.66 -13.19 27.69
CA TYR A 160 -12.79 -14.59 27.25
C TYR A 160 -11.74 -14.99 26.19
N ASN A 161 -10.95 -14.05 25.69
CA ASN A 161 -9.81 -14.26 24.80
C ASN A 161 -10.16 -15.03 23.51
N PHE A 162 -11.16 -14.56 22.76
CA PHE A 162 -11.49 -15.06 21.42
C PHE A 162 -10.89 -14.19 20.32
N ASP A 163 -10.68 -14.76 19.14
CA ASP A 163 -10.23 -14.02 17.97
C ASP A 163 -11.41 -13.28 17.31
N LEU A 164 -11.16 -12.05 16.86
CA LEU A 164 -12.18 -11.19 16.26
C LEU A 164 -11.89 -10.99 14.76
N TRP A 165 -12.84 -11.37 13.93
CA TRP A 165 -12.81 -11.27 12.48
C TRP A 165 -13.80 -10.23 11.97
N ALA A 166 -13.43 -9.47 10.92
CA ALA A 166 -14.34 -8.58 10.21
C ALA A 166 -14.78 -9.19 8.88
N ILE A 167 -16.04 -9.00 8.52
CA ILE A 167 -16.58 -9.31 7.20
C ILE A 167 -16.43 -8.07 6.31
N ASP A 168 -15.73 -8.22 5.21
CA ASP A 168 -15.44 -7.25 4.15
C ASP A 168 -14.55 -6.09 4.61
N VAL A 169 -14.94 -5.34 5.63
CA VAL A 169 -14.13 -4.32 6.31
C VAL A 169 -14.59 -4.17 7.76
N PRO A 170 -13.70 -3.80 8.71
CA PRO A 170 -14.05 -3.49 10.09
C PRO A 170 -15.18 -2.46 10.21
N ALA A 171 -16.09 -2.65 11.14
CA ALA A 171 -17.11 -1.65 11.44
C ALA A 171 -16.47 -0.32 11.86
N GLY A 172 -16.80 0.76 11.14
CA GLY A 172 -16.22 2.09 11.36
C GLY A 172 -15.00 2.42 10.50
N LEU A 173 -14.54 1.51 9.65
CA LEU A 173 -13.51 1.78 8.65
C LEU A 173 -14.11 2.29 7.34
N ASP A 174 -13.64 3.43 6.84
CA ASP A 174 -13.92 3.87 5.47
C ASP A 174 -13.04 3.06 4.49
N ALA A 175 -13.70 2.22 3.69
CA ALA A 175 -13.05 1.28 2.78
C ALA A 175 -12.24 1.94 1.66
N THR A 176 -12.44 3.22 1.39
CA THR A 176 -11.71 3.98 0.35
C THR A 176 -10.56 4.78 0.94
N THR A 177 -10.80 5.51 2.03
CA THR A 177 -9.82 6.47 2.57
C THR A 177 -8.93 5.87 3.65
N GLY A 178 -9.29 4.74 4.25
CA GLY A 178 -8.62 4.17 5.41
C GLY A 178 -8.88 4.95 6.70
N HIS A 179 -9.80 5.93 6.68
CA HIS A 179 -10.20 6.64 7.88
C HIS A 179 -10.95 5.71 8.85
N VAL A 180 -10.59 5.79 10.10
CA VAL A 180 -11.16 4.99 11.19
C VAL A 180 -11.97 5.89 12.10
N ALA A 181 -13.25 5.56 12.30
CA ALA A 181 -14.13 6.29 13.21
C ALA A 181 -13.78 5.98 14.67
N GLU A 182 -14.08 6.90 15.56
CA GLU A 182 -13.98 6.68 17.01
C GLU A 182 -14.88 5.50 17.42
N GLY A 183 -14.36 4.60 18.25
CA GLY A 183 -15.05 3.37 18.68
C GLY A 183 -14.86 2.16 17.77
N THR A 184 -14.10 2.29 16.66
CA THR A 184 -13.73 1.13 15.83
C THR A 184 -12.74 0.23 16.57
N LEU A 185 -12.97 -1.08 16.53
CA LEU A 185 -12.09 -2.08 17.15
C LEU A 185 -10.88 -2.42 16.29
N THR A 186 -9.90 -3.07 16.90
CA THR A 186 -8.81 -3.75 16.19
C THR A 186 -9.16 -5.23 16.03
N TYR A 187 -9.10 -5.71 14.80
CA TYR A 187 -9.42 -7.09 14.43
C TYR A 187 -8.15 -7.90 14.25
N ASP A 188 -8.23 -9.22 14.41
CA ASP A 188 -7.13 -10.15 14.10
C ASP A 188 -7.07 -10.39 12.59
N TYR A 189 -8.26 -10.55 11.98
CA TYR A 189 -8.41 -10.82 10.55
C TYR A 189 -9.57 -10.03 9.94
N THR A 190 -9.46 -9.77 8.64
CA THR A 190 -10.58 -9.26 7.82
C THR A 190 -10.69 -10.11 6.57
N VAL A 191 -11.85 -10.74 6.34
CA VAL A 191 -12.16 -11.43 5.08
C VAL A 191 -12.82 -10.45 4.14
N THR A 192 -12.14 -10.08 3.06
CA THR A 192 -12.65 -9.11 2.07
C THR A 192 -12.87 -9.78 0.72
N PHE A 193 -13.83 -9.29 -0.07
CA PHE A 193 -14.33 -10.01 -1.25
C PHE A 193 -13.82 -9.45 -2.56
N GLY A 194 -13.45 -10.35 -3.49
CA GLY A 194 -13.00 -10.04 -4.85
C GLY A 194 -11.58 -9.50 -4.92
N ALA A 195 -11.31 -8.38 -4.26
CA ALA A 195 -9.99 -7.80 -4.07
C ALA A 195 -9.92 -7.00 -2.77
N ILE A 196 -8.70 -6.69 -2.34
CA ILE A 196 -8.49 -5.91 -1.14
C ILE A 196 -9.07 -4.50 -1.28
N LYS A 197 -9.73 -4.00 -0.24
CA LYS A 197 -10.24 -2.63 -0.21
C LYS A 197 -9.13 -1.65 0.12
N GLN A 198 -9.10 -0.51 -0.55
CA GLN A 198 -8.07 0.50 -0.41
C GLN A 198 -7.83 0.89 1.05
N GLY A 199 -8.90 1.05 1.82
CA GLY A 199 -8.84 1.41 3.23
C GLY A 199 -8.13 0.40 4.14
N LEU A 200 -8.09 -0.87 3.76
CA LEU A 200 -7.34 -1.91 4.48
C LEU A 200 -5.83 -1.84 4.27
N LEU A 201 -5.36 -1.07 3.30
CA LEU A 201 -3.93 -0.86 3.02
C LEU A 201 -3.43 0.48 3.55
N LEU A 202 -4.31 1.45 3.75
CA LEU A 202 -3.97 2.79 4.22
C LEU A 202 -4.06 2.89 5.75
N TYR A 203 -3.11 3.58 6.38
CA TYR A 203 -3.20 3.88 7.81
C TYR A 203 -4.16 5.05 8.06
N PRO A 204 -4.95 5.00 9.15
CA PRO A 204 -4.96 4.00 10.22
C PRO A 204 -5.72 2.71 9.95
N GLY A 205 -6.46 2.58 8.84
CA GLY A 205 -7.30 1.41 8.52
C GLY A 205 -6.53 0.07 8.52
N LYS A 206 -5.30 0.06 8.00
CA LYS A 206 -4.42 -1.12 8.04
C LYS A 206 -4.15 -1.60 9.47
N ALA A 207 -4.06 -0.67 10.44
CA ALA A 207 -3.77 -1.02 11.83
C ALA A 207 -4.97 -1.68 12.53
N VAL A 208 -6.20 -1.40 12.11
CA VAL A 208 -7.41 -1.97 12.71
C VAL A 208 -7.91 -3.21 11.98
N GLY A 209 -7.56 -3.38 10.69
CA GLY A 209 -8.05 -4.48 9.85
C GLY A 209 -7.40 -5.84 10.10
N GLY A 210 -6.30 -5.90 10.83
CA GLY A 210 -5.56 -7.14 11.04
C GLY A 210 -5.00 -7.74 9.73
N THR A 211 -4.91 -9.07 9.68
CA THR A 211 -4.54 -9.79 8.47
C THR A 211 -5.71 -9.84 7.49
N ALA A 212 -5.54 -9.25 6.31
CA ALA A 212 -6.57 -9.25 5.28
C ALA A 212 -6.50 -10.52 4.42
N VAL A 213 -7.60 -11.27 4.36
CA VAL A 213 -7.77 -12.45 3.52
C VAL A 213 -8.73 -12.12 2.39
N VAL A 214 -8.29 -12.28 1.14
CA VAL A 214 -9.13 -11.99 -0.03
C VAL A 214 -9.86 -13.24 -0.49
N ALA A 215 -11.18 -13.25 -0.34
CA ALA A 215 -12.05 -14.35 -0.79
C ALA A 215 -12.58 -14.08 -2.21
N PRO A 216 -12.62 -15.11 -3.10
CA PRO A 216 -13.09 -14.95 -4.47
C PRO A 216 -14.63 -14.74 -4.50
N LEU A 217 -15.12 -13.86 -5.38
CA LEU A 217 -16.54 -13.66 -5.61
C LEU A 217 -17.16 -14.68 -6.59
N GLY A 218 -16.36 -15.54 -7.22
CA GLY A 218 -16.86 -16.51 -8.20
C GLY A 218 -17.39 -15.89 -9.50
N ALA A 219 -16.99 -14.67 -9.81
CA ALA A 219 -17.33 -13.96 -11.03
C ALA A 219 -16.09 -13.26 -11.59
N PRO A 220 -15.93 -13.17 -12.93
CA PRO A 220 -14.82 -12.44 -13.56
C PRO A 220 -15.05 -10.92 -13.52
N TRP A 221 -15.19 -10.38 -12.32
CA TRP A 221 -15.52 -8.96 -12.06
C TRP A 221 -14.49 -7.98 -12.65
N GLN A 222 -13.23 -8.43 -12.87
CA GLN A 222 -12.20 -7.63 -13.51
C GLN A 222 -12.60 -7.25 -14.95
N GLN A 223 -13.29 -8.15 -15.68
CA GLN A 223 -13.80 -7.87 -17.03
C GLN A 223 -14.88 -6.78 -17.00
N VAL A 224 -15.69 -6.78 -15.94
CA VAL A 224 -16.77 -5.79 -15.74
C VAL A 224 -16.22 -4.42 -15.40
N LEU A 225 -15.17 -4.36 -14.58
CA LEU A 225 -14.50 -3.11 -14.23
C LEU A 225 -13.66 -2.53 -15.37
N GLY A 226 -13.08 -3.40 -16.23
CA GLY A 226 -12.21 -2.97 -17.31
C GLY A 226 -11.08 -2.05 -16.81
N GLU A 227 -10.90 -0.91 -17.48
CA GLU A 227 -9.85 0.07 -17.15
C GLU A 227 -10.22 1.02 -15.99
N ARG A 228 -11.35 0.82 -15.31
CA ARG A 228 -11.76 1.66 -14.18
C ARG A 228 -10.78 1.55 -13.01
N VAL A 229 -10.33 0.34 -12.71
CA VAL A 229 -9.39 0.12 -11.61
C VAL A 229 -7.98 0.38 -12.07
N ARG A 230 -7.41 1.46 -11.55
CA ARG A 230 -6.04 1.88 -11.80
C ARG A 230 -5.21 1.92 -10.51
N THR A 231 -5.63 1.17 -9.50
CA THR A 231 -4.86 1.00 -8.26
C THR A 231 -4.52 -0.48 -8.09
N ILE A 232 -3.21 -0.76 -7.94
CA ILE A 232 -2.65 -2.11 -8.01
C ILE A 232 -1.62 -2.29 -6.90
N THR A 233 -1.53 -3.47 -6.27
CA THR A 233 -0.45 -3.78 -5.32
C THR A 233 0.88 -3.99 -6.02
N ILE A 234 1.97 -3.55 -5.39
CA ILE A 234 3.32 -4.03 -5.75
C ILE A 234 3.55 -5.32 -4.95
N ASP A 235 3.55 -6.44 -5.65
CA ASP A 235 3.79 -7.78 -5.09
C ASP A 235 4.91 -8.49 -5.86
N SER A 236 5.32 -9.68 -5.41
CA SER A 236 6.36 -10.50 -6.07
C SER A 236 6.01 -10.79 -7.52
N ASP A 237 4.75 -11.18 -7.79
CA ASP A 237 4.28 -11.50 -9.14
C ASP A 237 4.46 -10.34 -10.14
N LEU A 238 4.28 -9.11 -9.67
CA LEU A 238 4.50 -7.92 -10.49
C LEU A 238 6.00 -7.65 -10.68
N ALA A 239 6.78 -7.75 -9.60
CA ALA A 239 8.22 -7.54 -9.65
C ALA A 239 8.95 -8.58 -10.54
N GLU A 240 8.54 -9.84 -10.47
CA GLU A 240 9.03 -10.94 -11.34
C GLU A 240 8.73 -10.71 -12.81
N LYS A 241 7.59 -10.09 -13.14
CA LYS A 241 7.25 -9.75 -14.53
C LYS A 241 8.05 -8.56 -15.07
N ILE A 242 8.53 -7.70 -14.20
CA ILE A 242 9.31 -6.50 -14.58
C ILE A 242 10.80 -6.84 -14.70
N ILE A 243 11.35 -7.66 -13.77
CA ILE A 243 12.76 -7.94 -13.73
C ILE A 243 13.20 -8.83 -14.92
N ASN A 244 14.35 -8.52 -15.47
CA ASN A 244 14.89 -9.27 -16.61
C ASN A 244 16.24 -9.90 -16.29
N TYR A 245 16.44 -11.12 -16.77
CA TYR A 245 17.77 -11.75 -16.77
C TYR A 245 18.76 -10.95 -17.60
N ARG A 246 19.97 -10.82 -17.11
CA ARG A 246 21.07 -10.25 -17.88
C ARG A 246 21.53 -11.25 -18.94
N THR A 247 21.83 -10.74 -20.13
CA THR A 247 22.41 -11.59 -21.16
C THR A 247 23.81 -12.03 -20.75
N PRO A 248 24.28 -13.24 -21.14
CA PRO A 248 25.66 -13.67 -20.89
C PRO A 248 26.71 -12.75 -21.48
N MET A 249 26.35 -11.91 -22.44
CA MET A 249 27.23 -10.92 -23.09
C MET A 249 27.18 -9.53 -22.41
N ALA A 250 26.46 -9.40 -21.27
CA ALA A 250 26.36 -8.13 -20.56
C ALA A 250 27.75 -7.65 -20.11
N HIS A 251 27.99 -6.37 -20.25
CA HIS A 251 29.20 -5.70 -19.81
C HIS A 251 28.86 -4.32 -19.23
N LYS A 252 29.82 -3.68 -18.56
CA LYS A 252 29.61 -2.40 -17.87
C LYS A 252 28.99 -1.27 -18.73
N GLY A 253 29.15 -1.32 -20.03
CA GLY A 253 28.56 -0.33 -20.95
C GLY A 253 27.08 -0.58 -21.23
N VAL A 254 26.66 -1.85 -21.25
CA VAL A 254 25.26 -2.27 -21.43
C VAL A 254 24.46 -2.08 -20.14
N ASN A 255 25.09 -2.35 -18.99
CA ASN A 255 24.44 -2.18 -17.67
C ASN A 255 24.34 -0.70 -17.24
N GLY A 256 24.71 0.24 -18.10
CA GLY A 256 24.44 1.65 -18.00
C GLY A 256 25.44 2.49 -17.20
N ASN A 257 25.18 3.78 -17.21
CA ASN A 257 26.04 4.80 -16.63
C ASN A 257 25.19 5.81 -15.84
N THR A 258 25.28 5.74 -14.53
CA THR A 258 24.52 6.54 -13.56
C THR A 258 25.37 7.71 -13.09
N LEU A 259 24.78 8.89 -13.03
CA LEU A 259 25.33 10.05 -12.34
C LEU A 259 24.49 10.38 -11.13
N ILE A 260 25.11 10.38 -9.95
CA ILE A 260 24.51 10.87 -8.71
C ILE A 260 25.09 12.25 -8.41
N ILE A 261 24.23 13.23 -8.16
CA ILE A 261 24.64 14.61 -7.79
C ILE A 261 24.12 14.87 -6.38
N GLY A 262 25.02 15.08 -5.44
CA GLY A 262 24.64 15.23 -4.04
C GLY A 262 25.76 15.72 -3.16
N GLY A 263 25.46 15.85 -1.88
CA GLY A 263 26.40 16.20 -0.83
C GLY A 263 26.63 17.69 -0.64
N SER A 264 26.88 18.04 0.60
CA SER A 264 27.29 19.36 1.05
C SER A 264 28.32 19.18 2.19
N ASN A 265 28.84 20.30 2.69
CA ASN A 265 29.82 20.26 3.78
C ASN A 265 29.30 19.50 5.03
N ASP A 266 28.00 19.59 5.27
CA ASP A 266 27.35 18.98 6.44
C ASP A 266 26.75 17.59 6.17
N MET A 267 26.56 17.22 4.90
CA MET A 267 25.85 15.99 4.50
C MET A 267 26.60 15.22 3.42
N ILE A 268 27.61 14.45 3.84
CA ILE A 268 28.43 13.64 2.93
C ILE A 268 27.93 12.19 2.80
N GLY A 269 27.18 11.69 3.79
CA GLY A 269 26.71 10.30 3.84
C GLY A 269 25.61 10.00 2.83
N ALA A 270 24.63 10.92 2.67
CA ALA A 270 23.47 10.75 1.82
C ALA A 270 23.83 10.41 0.36
N PRO A 271 24.69 11.18 -0.33
CA PRO A 271 25.06 10.86 -1.71
C PRO A 271 25.94 9.60 -1.83
N ILE A 272 26.69 9.22 -0.78
CA ILE A 272 27.43 7.96 -0.75
C ILE A 272 26.43 6.79 -0.74
N LEU A 273 25.43 6.82 0.15
CA LEU A 273 24.39 5.79 0.20
C LEU A 273 23.67 5.62 -1.15
N ALA A 274 23.31 6.72 -1.79
CA ALA A 274 22.67 6.68 -3.11
C ALA A 274 23.60 6.07 -4.18
N ALA A 275 24.88 6.44 -4.18
CA ALA A 275 25.84 5.93 -5.15
C ALA A 275 26.12 4.43 -4.96
N GLU A 276 26.29 3.97 -3.71
CA GLU A 276 26.51 2.57 -3.38
C GLU A 276 25.27 1.72 -3.69
N ALA A 277 24.07 2.23 -3.40
CA ALA A 277 22.82 1.56 -3.77
C ALA A 277 22.66 1.40 -5.28
N ALA A 278 23.07 2.39 -6.09
CA ALA A 278 23.07 2.27 -7.53
C ALA A 278 24.05 1.18 -8.04
N VAL A 279 25.20 1.01 -7.38
CA VAL A 279 26.13 -0.11 -7.68
C VAL A 279 25.47 -1.45 -7.30
N HIS A 280 24.94 -1.57 -6.10
CA HIS A 280 24.35 -2.82 -5.60
C HIS A 280 23.06 -3.21 -6.33
N SER A 281 22.33 -2.27 -6.92
CA SER A 281 21.20 -2.56 -7.82
C SER A 281 21.64 -2.98 -9.22
N GLY A 282 22.94 -2.94 -9.51
CA GLY A 282 23.54 -3.49 -10.73
C GLY A 282 23.89 -2.50 -11.82
N ALA A 283 23.95 -1.18 -11.56
CA ALA A 283 24.44 -0.21 -12.53
C ALA A 283 25.86 -0.53 -13.00
N GLY A 284 26.12 -0.42 -14.30
CA GLY A 284 27.41 -0.79 -14.90
C GLY A 284 28.55 0.17 -14.55
N LYS A 285 28.24 1.45 -14.37
CA LYS A 285 29.14 2.51 -13.93
C LYS A 285 28.36 3.52 -13.10
N VAL A 286 28.92 3.91 -11.97
CA VAL A 286 28.36 4.95 -11.10
C VAL A 286 29.38 6.06 -10.90
N THR A 287 28.98 7.29 -11.17
CA THR A 287 29.75 8.48 -10.86
C THR A 287 29.02 9.32 -9.82
N LEU A 288 29.69 9.66 -8.75
CA LEU A 288 29.20 10.55 -7.73
C LEU A 288 29.85 11.94 -7.90
N ALA A 289 29.04 12.93 -8.24
CA ALA A 289 29.46 14.34 -8.34
C ALA A 289 29.10 15.08 -7.06
N VAL A 290 30.12 15.66 -6.41
CA VAL A 290 29.99 16.37 -5.14
C VAL A 290 30.71 17.73 -5.21
N PRO A 291 30.39 18.68 -4.34
CA PRO A 291 31.16 19.93 -4.24
C PRO A 291 32.65 19.64 -4.03
N LYS A 292 33.51 20.41 -4.69
CA LYS A 292 34.96 20.21 -4.68
C LYS A 292 35.57 20.16 -3.29
N ILE A 293 35.00 20.91 -2.36
CA ILE A 293 35.49 21.00 -0.98
C ILE A 293 35.41 19.67 -0.22
N ILE A 294 34.41 18.82 -0.53
CA ILE A 294 34.20 17.54 0.14
C ILE A 294 34.69 16.35 -0.69
N LYS A 295 35.14 16.56 -1.94
CA LYS A 295 35.51 15.48 -2.88
C LYS A 295 36.50 14.48 -2.30
N GLN A 296 37.60 14.95 -1.67
CA GLN A 296 38.63 14.05 -1.12
C GLN A 296 38.09 13.22 0.06
N ILE A 297 37.21 13.80 0.88
CA ILE A 297 36.59 13.10 2.03
C ILE A 297 35.68 12.00 1.48
N VAL A 298 34.85 12.32 0.47
CA VAL A 298 33.94 11.33 -0.14
C VAL A 298 34.73 10.21 -0.83
N GLN A 299 35.79 10.54 -1.58
CA GLN A 299 36.67 9.54 -2.21
C GLN A 299 37.29 8.54 -1.21
N SER A 300 37.53 8.97 0.02
CA SER A 300 38.11 8.10 1.06
C SER A 300 37.09 7.22 1.78
N ARG A 301 35.78 7.43 1.53
CA ARG A 301 34.69 6.75 2.25
C ARG A 301 33.81 5.87 1.37
N VAL A 302 33.64 6.26 0.12
CA VAL A 302 32.80 5.51 -0.84
C VAL A 302 33.50 4.21 -1.26
N ILE A 303 32.73 3.19 -1.61
CA ILE A 303 33.28 1.94 -2.15
C ILE A 303 34.10 2.17 -3.43
N PRO A 304 35.12 1.34 -3.71
CA PRO A 304 36.06 1.53 -4.83
C PRO A 304 35.40 1.56 -6.23
N GLU A 305 34.22 0.96 -6.36
CA GLU A 305 33.45 0.86 -7.61
C GLU A 305 32.84 2.20 -8.03
N VAL A 306 32.72 3.17 -7.12
CA VAL A 306 32.13 4.48 -7.40
C VAL A 306 33.22 5.49 -7.80
N MET A 307 33.08 6.09 -8.96
CA MET A 307 33.95 7.19 -9.42
C MET A 307 33.47 8.51 -8.81
N VAL A 308 34.38 9.29 -8.21
CA VAL A 308 34.03 10.58 -7.60
C VAL A 308 34.58 11.75 -8.41
N THR A 309 33.70 12.69 -8.77
CA THR A 309 34.03 13.92 -9.50
C THR A 309 33.53 15.17 -8.78
N SER A 310 33.82 16.36 -9.32
CA SER A 310 33.30 17.63 -8.78
C SER A 310 32.11 18.11 -9.58
N THR A 311 31.08 18.68 -8.90
CA THR A 311 29.95 19.36 -9.54
C THR A 311 30.37 20.63 -10.32
N GLU A 312 31.55 21.17 -10.04
CA GLU A 312 32.10 22.36 -10.73
C GLU A 312 32.72 22.05 -12.12
N THR A 313 32.75 20.76 -12.50
CA THR A 313 33.28 20.34 -13.81
C THR A 313 32.21 20.40 -14.89
N ASN A 314 32.52 21.07 -15.97
CA ASN A 314 31.88 21.36 -17.27
C ASN A 314 30.74 20.48 -17.81
N LYS A 315 30.15 20.90 -18.95
CA LYS A 315 29.13 20.21 -19.77
C LYS A 315 29.37 18.70 -19.99
N GLU A 316 30.61 18.23 -19.95
CA GLU A 316 31.01 16.82 -20.04
C GLU A 316 30.49 15.94 -18.89
N LEU A 317 29.97 16.55 -17.79
CA LEU A 317 29.43 15.81 -16.67
C LEU A 317 28.21 14.95 -17.06
N PHE A 318 27.42 15.42 -18.02
CA PHE A 318 26.20 14.74 -18.50
C PHE A 318 26.44 13.83 -19.71
N ASP A 319 27.63 13.90 -20.35
CA ASP A 319 27.93 13.12 -21.54
C ASP A 319 27.84 11.62 -21.26
N CYS A 320 27.13 10.88 -22.12
CA CYS A 320 26.94 9.43 -22.03
C CYS A 320 26.31 8.94 -20.73
N ARG A 321 25.53 9.78 -20.03
CA ARG A 321 24.73 9.36 -18.85
C ARG A 321 23.36 8.91 -19.30
N GLN A 322 22.90 7.75 -18.86
CA GLN A 322 21.54 7.28 -19.06
C GLN A 322 20.57 7.90 -18.03
N VAL A 323 21.09 8.19 -16.83
CA VAL A 323 20.29 8.78 -15.76
C VAL A 323 21.13 9.73 -14.90
N VAL A 324 20.50 10.82 -14.50
CA VAL A 324 20.98 11.74 -13.45
C VAL A 324 20.02 11.69 -12.27
N ALA A 325 20.53 11.26 -11.12
CA ALA A 325 19.79 11.36 -9.86
C ALA A 325 20.40 12.46 -9.00
N MET A 326 19.56 13.36 -8.47
CA MET A 326 20.05 14.49 -7.69
C MET A 326 19.18 14.76 -6.47
N GLY A 327 19.83 15.31 -5.43
CA GLY A 327 19.14 15.74 -4.22
C GLY A 327 19.76 15.31 -2.92
N PRO A 328 20.19 14.04 -2.76
CA PRO A 328 20.73 13.54 -1.49
C PRO A 328 21.80 14.46 -0.90
N GLY A 329 21.45 15.20 0.18
CA GLY A 329 22.34 16.05 0.93
C GLY A 329 22.93 17.25 0.19
N LEU A 330 22.30 17.74 -0.89
CA LEU A 330 22.80 18.90 -1.67
C LEU A 330 22.86 20.21 -0.86
N GLY A 331 21.99 20.35 0.14
CA GLY A 331 21.77 21.61 0.85
C GLY A 331 20.75 22.51 0.16
N ARG A 332 20.44 23.66 0.81
CA ARG A 332 19.30 24.53 0.45
C ARG A 332 19.72 25.96 0.23
N THR A 333 20.75 26.15 -0.59
CA THR A 333 21.25 27.48 -0.96
C THR A 333 20.69 27.90 -2.32
N ARG A 334 20.82 29.18 -2.65
CA ARG A 334 20.39 29.70 -3.96
C ARG A 334 21.19 29.08 -5.09
N GLU A 335 22.49 28.88 -4.90
CA GLU A 335 23.37 28.27 -5.88
C GLU A 335 22.93 26.82 -6.21
N ILE A 336 22.36 26.10 -5.22
CA ILE A 336 21.79 24.76 -5.45
C ILE A 336 20.49 24.85 -6.25
N CYS A 337 19.63 25.84 -5.98
CA CYS A 337 18.43 26.07 -6.81
C CYS A 337 18.82 26.36 -8.26
N ASP A 338 19.79 27.26 -8.48
CA ASP A 338 20.28 27.60 -9.81
C ASP A 338 20.92 26.37 -10.51
N LEU A 339 21.61 25.50 -9.78
CA LEU A 339 22.15 24.23 -10.30
C LEU A 339 21.06 23.28 -10.74
N VAL A 340 20.03 23.08 -9.91
CA VAL A 340 18.89 22.20 -10.22
C VAL A 340 18.15 22.72 -11.45
N ASP A 341 17.84 24.00 -11.53
CA ASP A 341 17.18 24.62 -12.67
C ASP A 341 18.00 24.45 -13.95
N HIS A 342 19.31 24.68 -13.87
CA HIS A 342 20.21 24.47 -15.02
C HIS A 342 20.21 23.00 -15.50
N ILE A 343 20.17 22.02 -14.59
CA ILE A 343 20.15 20.61 -14.97
C ILE A 343 18.81 20.24 -15.62
N LEU A 344 17.70 20.74 -15.07
CA LEU A 344 16.36 20.51 -15.64
C LEU A 344 16.22 21.06 -17.05
N GLU A 345 16.92 22.17 -17.37
CA GLU A 345 16.91 22.81 -18.70
C GLU A 345 17.90 22.16 -19.69
N ALA A 346 19.04 21.69 -19.19
CA ALA A 346 20.14 21.27 -20.05
C ALA A 346 20.23 19.76 -20.29
N TYR A 347 19.64 18.95 -19.44
CA TYR A 347 19.71 17.49 -19.53
C TYR A 347 18.42 16.88 -20.06
N GLU A 348 18.51 16.24 -21.21
CA GLU A 348 17.37 15.60 -21.91
C GLU A 348 17.17 14.12 -21.54
N GLY A 349 18.04 13.55 -20.69
CA GLY A 349 17.97 12.14 -20.27
C GLY A 349 17.04 11.91 -19.08
N ALA A 350 17.07 10.70 -18.55
CA ALA A 350 16.25 10.30 -17.42
C ALA A 350 16.70 11.00 -16.12
N LEU A 351 15.75 11.54 -15.36
CA LEU A 351 15.99 12.25 -14.11
C LEU A 351 15.32 11.54 -12.92
N VAL A 352 16.03 11.52 -11.78
CA VAL A 352 15.47 11.16 -10.47
C VAL A 352 15.70 12.31 -9.50
N LEU A 353 14.64 12.89 -8.96
CA LEU A 353 14.67 14.05 -8.07
C LEU A 353 14.25 13.64 -6.65
N ASP A 354 15.12 13.88 -5.67
CA ASP A 354 14.87 13.58 -4.26
C ASP A 354 15.32 14.72 -3.35
N ALA A 355 14.88 14.72 -2.13
CA ALA A 355 15.36 15.53 -1.00
C ALA A 355 15.56 17.03 -1.35
N ASP A 356 16.80 17.53 -1.33
CA ASP A 356 17.07 18.94 -1.54
C ASP A 356 16.88 19.39 -3.00
N ALA A 357 16.87 18.48 -3.98
CA ALA A 357 16.46 18.82 -5.34
C ALA A 357 14.95 19.12 -5.40
N LEU A 358 14.12 18.35 -4.66
CA LEU A 358 12.70 18.66 -4.51
C LEU A 358 12.47 19.97 -3.74
N TYR A 359 13.38 20.30 -2.80
CA TYR A 359 13.32 21.60 -2.13
C TYR A 359 13.59 22.75 -3.11
N ALA A 360 14.55 22.59 -4.01
CA ALA A 360 14.92 23.60 -4.99
C ALA A 360 13.80 23.90 -6.00
N LEU A 361 12.91 22.93 -6.28
CA LEU A 361 11.74 23.15 -7.14
C LEU A 361 10.76 24.20 -6.58
N GLY A 362 10.70 24.38 -5.26
CA GLY A 362 9.71 25.21 -4.60
C GLY A 362 8.31 24.62 -4.65
N HIS A 363 7.30 25.49 -4.83
CA HIS A 363 5.93 25.05 -5.13
C HIS A 363 5.83 24.77 -6.62
N VAL A 364 5.25 23.63 -6.99
CA VAL A 364 5.04 23.25 -8.40
C VAL A 364 3.57 23.22 -8.77
N GLY A 365 2.68 23.27 -7.78
CA GLY A 365 1.23 23.35 -7.94
C GLY A 365 0.55 23.68 -6.63
N CYS A 366 -0.73 23.96 -6.68
CA CYS A 366 -1.56 24.22 -5.50
C CYS A 366 -2.89 23.45 -5.56
N VAL A 367 -3.48 23.25 -4.38
CA VAL A 367 -4.71 22.49 -4.22
C VAL A 367 -5.80 23.36 -3.58
N ASN A 368 -6.95 23.49 -4.27
CA ASN A 368 -8.13 24.14 -3.74
C ASN A 368 -8.81 23.22 -2.71
N LYS A 369 -8.77 23.61 -1.42
CA LYS A 369 -9.32 22.84 -0.31
C LYS A 369 -10.85 22.71 -0.33
N ASP A 370 -11.55 23.68 -0.92
CA ASP A 370 -13.02 23.64 -0.98
C ASP A 370 -13.47 22.61 -2.04
N ALA A 371 -12.83 22.58 -3.20
CA ALA A 371 -13.05 21.54 -4.20
C ALA A 371 -12.72 20.14 -3.65
N LEU A 372 -11.65 19.99 -2.86
CA LEU A 372 -11.35 18.73 -2.15
C LEU A 372 -12.48 18.30 -1.19
N ARG A 373 -13.10 19.23 -0.47
CA ARG A 373 -14.23 18.93 0.43
C ARG A 373 -15.46 18.46 -0.34
N ASP A 374 -15.69 19.01 -1.52
CA ASP A 374 -16.80 18.67 -2.40
C ASP A 374 -16.55 17.36 -3.19
N GLY A 375 -15.37 16.77 -3.05
CA GLY A 375 -14.98 15.52 -3.72
C GLY A 375 -14.53 15.71 -5.18
N ASP A 376 -14.41 16.95 -5.64
CA ASP A 376 -13.93 17.30 -6.98
C ASP A 376 -12.41 17.55 -6.95
N ILE A 377 -11.65 16.48 -6.93
CA ILE A 377 -10.20 16.53 -6.79
C ILE A 377 -9.53 16.89 -8.11
N GLU A 378 -10.12 16.49 -9.23
CA GLU A 378 -9.58 16.72 -10.58
C GLU A 378 -9.55 18.22 -10.91
N SER A 379 -10.57 18.98 -10.51
CA SER A 379 -10.61 20.44 -10.62
C SER A 379 -9.90 21.18 -9.50
N ALA A 380 -9.55 20.46 -8.42
CA ALA A 380 -8.89 21.05 -7.26
C ALA A 380 -7.40 21.33 -7.48
N TYR A 381 -6.75 20.64 -8.43
CA TYR A 381 -5.30 20.74 -8.63
C TYR A 381 -4.96 21.72 -9.76
N THR A 382 -4.04 22.65 -9.47
CA THR A 382 -3.54 23.62 -10.46
C THR A 382 -2.03 23.51 -10.57
N VAL A 383 -1.52 23.36 -11.80
CA VAL A 383 -0.08 23.35 -12.11
C VAL A 383 0.43 24.79 -12.11
N GLU A 384 1.49 25.06 -11.34
CA GLU A 384 2.16 26.36 -11.31
C GLU A 384 3.54 26.33 -11.98
N ARG A 385 4.14 25.15 -12.07
CA ARG A 385 5.44 24.94 -12.72
C ARG A 385 5.41 23.65 -13.56
N GLU A 386 5.79 23.74 -14.82
CA GLU A 386 6.03 22.58 -15.67
C GLU A 386 7.31 21.85 -15.25
N LEU A 387 7.28 20.53 -15.28
CA LEU A 387 8.40 19.67 -14.94
C LEU A 387 8.77 18.79 -16.15
N PRO A 388 10.06 18.42 -16.31
CA PRO A 388 10.42 17.41 -17.30
C PRO A 388 9.88 16.03 -16.88
N TYR A 389 9.75 15.10 -17.82
CA TYR A 389 9.39 13.72 -17.51
C TYR A 389 10.49 13.06 -16.66
N CYS A 390 10.19 12.84 -15.38
CA CYS A 390 11.16 12.38 -14.38
C CYS A 390 10.50 11.50 -13.30
N VAL A 391 11.33 10.89 -12.47
CA VAL A 391 10.89 10.27 -11.22
C VAL A 391 11.14 11.23 -10.06
N MET A 392 10.11 11.48 -9.27
CA MET A 392 10.20 12.27 -8.03
C MET A 392 9.94 11.36 -6.83
N THR A 393 10.76 11.50 -5.77
CA THR A 393 10.68 10.61 -4.59
C THR A 393 10.42 11.38 -3.28
N PRO A 394 9.37 12.24 -3.18
CA PRO A 394 9.12 12.99 -1.97
C PRO A 394 8.60 12.10 -0.81
N HIS A 395 8.98 12.43 0.42
CA HIS A 395 8.20 12.04 1.58
C HIS A 395 7.02 13.01 1.81
N LEU A 396 6.07 12.70 2.71
CA LEU A 396 4.87 13.52 2.93
C LEU A 396 5.16 15.00 3.19
N GLY A 397 6.21 15.32 3.93
CA GLY A 397 6.57 16.73 4.21
C GLY A 397 7.11 17.47 2.99
N GLU A 398 7.86 16.79 2.10
CA GLU A 398 8.32 17.33 0.82
C GLU A 398 7.15 17.50 -0.14
N PHE A 399 6.27 16.51 -0.22
CA PHE A 399 5.07 16.58 -1.03
C PHE A 399 4.12 17.69 -0.58
N SER A 400 3.91 17.83 0.73
CA SER A 400 3.13 18.93 1.33
C SER A 400 3.62 20.31 0.88
N ARG A 401 4.94 20.50 0.77
CA ARG A 401 5.53 21.74 0.29
C ARG A 401 5.36 21.92 -1.22
N LEU A 402 5.55 20.86 -2.00
CA LEU A 402 5.42 20.92 -3.47
C LEU A 402 4.03 21.36 -3.91
N ILE A 403 2.96 20.99 -3.18
CA ILE A 403 1.55 21.26 -3.54
C ILE A 403 0.86 22.27 -2.61
N ASP A 404 1.58 22.90 -1.70
CA ASP A 404 1.06 23.84 -0.69
C ASP A 404 -0.17 23.31 0.08
N LEU A 405 -0.12 22.05 0.53
CA LEU A 405 -1.23 21.42 1.23
C LEU A 405 -0.77 20.79 2.56
N PRO A 406 -1.45 21.04 3.71
CA PRO A 406 -1.09 20.41 4.98
C PRO A 406 -1.15 18.87 4.92
N ILE A 407 -0.21 18.18 5.59
CA ILE A 407 -0.06 16.71 5.59
C ILE A 407 -1.39 16.01 5.91
N LYS A 408 -2.18 16.49 6.88
CA LYS A 408 -3.50 15.90 7.25
C LYS A 408 -4.49 15.80 6.07
N TRP A 409 -4.39 16.71 5.10
CA TRP A 409 -5.22 16.64 3.89
C TRP A 409 -4.67 15.60 2.92
N ILE A 410 -3.34 15.52 2.80
CA ILE A 410 -2.67 14.53 1.97
C ILE A 410 -3.00 13.12 2.46
N GLU A 411 -2.91 12.87 3.77
CA GLU A 411 -3.24 11.56 4.36
C GLU A 411 -4.68 11.12 4.06
N ARG A 412 -5.64 12.05 4.08
CA ARG A 412 -7.04 11.75 3.75
C ARG A 412 -7.29 11.45 2.27
N HIS A 413 -6.49 12.02 1.39
CA HIS A 413 -6.64 11.93 -0.06
C HIS A 413 -5.39 11.34 -0.72
N TYR A 414 -4.70 10.45 0.02
CA TYR A 414 -3.35 10.01 -0.25
C TYR A 414 -3.14 9.52 -1.69
N ILE A 415 -3.89 8.52 -2.12
CA ILE A 415 -3.79 7.93 -3.46
C ILE A 415 -4.29 8.90 -4.52
N THR A 416 -5.38 9.62 -4.25
CA THR A 416 -6.01 10.50 -5.24
C THR A 416 -5.14 11.72 -5.53
N LEU A 417 -4.58 12.37 -4.51
CA LEU A 417 -3.66 13.50 -4.72
C LEU A 417 -2.38 13.10 -5.44
N ALA A 418 -1.83 11.93 -5.10
CA ALA A 418 -0.66 11.41 -5.81
C ALA A 418 -0.95 11.14 -7.28
N ARG A 419 -2.13 10.56 -7.58
CA ARG A 419 -2.60 10.31 -8.95
C ARG A 419 -2.74 11.60 -9.74
N GLU A 420 -3.45 12.59 -9.19
CA GLU A 420 -3.69 13.86 -9.90
C GLU A 420 -2.40 14.67 -10.07
N PHE A 421 -1.49 14.62 -9.10
CA PHE A 421 -0.16 15.22 -9.24
C PHE A 421 0.61 14.59 -10.42
N ALA A 422 0.70 13.26 -10.46
CA ALA A 422 1.43 12.55 -11.50
C ALA A 422 0.84 12.80 -12.90
N LYS A 423 -0.51 12.81 -13.02
CA LYS A 423 -1.22 13.16 -14.26
C LYS A 423 -0.93 14.61 -14.69
N ALA A 424 -1.11 15.55 -13.77
CA ALA A 424 -1.02 16.97 -14.07
C ALA A 424 0.39 17.40 -14.50
N HIS A 425 1.41 16.90 -13.81
CA HIS A 425 2.81 17.21 -14.11
C HIS A 425 3.46 16.27 -15.12
N GLN A 426 2.78 15.20 -15.53
CA GLN A 426 3.34 14.17 -16.43
C GLN A 426 4.65 13.56 -15.90
N VAL A 427 4.72 13.31 -14.57
CA VAL A 427 5.86 12.72 -13.86
C VAL A 427 5.49 11.39 -13.22
N ILE A 428 6.50 10.61 -12.85
CA ILE A 428 6.32 9.46 -11.98
C ILE A 428 6.58 9.90 -10.55
N LEU A 429 5.58 9.78 -9.69
CA LEU A 429 5.66 10.16 -8.29
C LEU A 429 5.80 8.92 -7.40
N VAL A 430 6.94 8.78 -6.75
CA VAL A 430 7.14 7.82 -5.66
C VAL A 430 6.90 8.54 -4.33
N LEU A 431 5.67 8.54 -3.84
CA LEU A 431 5.34 9.16 -2.56
C LEU A 431 5.72 8.21 -1.43
N LYS A 432 6.79 8.57 -0.71
CA LYS A 432 7.32 7.80 0.43
C LYS A 432 6.41 7.95 1.63
N GLY A 433 5.88 6.84 2.13
CA GLY A 433 4.96 6.81 3.27
C GLY A 433 4.65 5.37 3.69
N ILE A 434 3.60 5.19 4.45
CA ILE A 434 3.11 3.89 4.89
C ILE A 434 1.64 3.76 4.48
N PRO A 435 1.39 3.06 3.34
CA PRO A 435 2.33 2.48 2.38
C PRO A 435 3.04 3.50 1.50
N SER A 436 4.20 3.16 0.93
CA SER A 436 4.76 3.92 -0.20
C SER A 436 3.95 3.62 -1.47
N ILE A 437 3.74 4.63 -2.32
CA ILE A 437 3.00 4.48 -3.57
C ILE A 437 3.78 5.02 -4.76
N VAL A 438 3.53 4.46 -5.95
CA VAL A 438 4.09 4.94 -7.22
C VAL A 438 2.91 5.34 -8.11
N ALA A 439 2.75 6.64 -8.34
CA ALA A 439 1.72 7.18 -9.21
C ALA A 439 2.29 7.55 -10.60
N LEU A 440 1.58 7.17 -11.65
CA LEU A 440 2.00 7.34 -13.04
C LEU A 440 1.20 8.43 -13.75
N PRO A 441 1.75 8.99 -14.84
CA PRO A 441 1.08 10.01 -15.67
C PRO A 441 -0.26 9.56 -16.26
N ASP A 442 -0.45 8.27 -16.51
CA ASP A 442 -1.70 7.70 -17.04
C ASP A 442 -2.80 7.55 -15.97
N GLY A 443 -2.50 7.89 -14.71
CA GLY A 443 -3.39 7.77 -13.56
C GLY A 443 -3.33 6.41 -12.86
N THR A 444 -2.47 5.48 -13.26
CA THR A 444 -2.23 4.24 -12.53
C THR A 444 -1.47 4.53 -11.24
N VAL A 445 -1.87 3.88 -10.14
CA VAL A 445 -1.18 3.96 -8.84
C VAL A 445 -0.83 2.56 -8.35
N TYR A 446 0.44 2.34 -8.10
CA TYR A 446 0.93 1.13 -7.46
C TYR A 446 1.12 1.37 -5.97
N VAL A 447 0.63 0.44 -5.14
CA VAL A 447 0.70 0.52 -3.68
C VAL A 447 1.65 -0.57 -3.17
N ASN A 448 2.69 -0.16 -2.48
CA ASN A 448 3.64 -1.10 -1.88
C ASN A 448 3.09 -1.65 -0.56
N THR A 449 2.90 -2.95 -0.48
CA THR A 449 2.30 -3.62 0.70
C THR A 449 3.34 -4.21 1.66
N ILE A 450 4.61 -4.19 1.28
CA ILE A 450 5.75 -4.75 2.03
C ILE A 450 6.64 -3.66 2.62
N GLY A 451 7.60 -4.05 3.44
CA GLY A 451 8.42 -3.17 4.26
C GLY A 451 7.95 -3.13 5.71
N ASN A 452 8.81 -2.68 6.60
CA ASN A 452 8.58 -2.74 8.04
C ASN A 452 9.05 -1.47 8.77
N ALA A 453 8.72 -1.36 10.05
CA ALA A 453 9.01 -0.19 10.88
C ALA A 453 10.52 0.07 11.09
N GLY A 454 11.38 -0.94 10.93
CA GLY A 454 12.83 -0.78 11.00
C GLY A 454 13.41 0.13 9.90
N MET A 455 12.66 0.33 8.80
CA MET A 455 13.01 1.28 7.74
C MET A 455 12.91 2.76 8.17
N GLY A 456 12.39 3.07 9.34
CA GLY A 456 12.26 4.42 9.88
C GLY A 456 13.61 5.06 10.30
N THR A 457 14.65 4.94 9.48
CA THR A 457 16.02 5.42 9.74
C THR A 457 16.47 6.38 8.64
N GLY A 458 17.19 7.44 9.00
CA GLY A 458 17.75 8.40 8.03
C GLY A 458 18.70 7.71 7.04
N GLY A 459 18.55 8.02 5.74
CA GLY A 459 19.33 7.43 4.66
C GLY A 459 18.58 6.38 3.82
N MET A 460 17.43 5.86 4.28
CA MET A 460 16.62 4.91 3.50
C MET A 460 16.11 5.51 2.19
N GLY A 461 15.71 6.80 2.18
CA GLY A 461 15.34 7.51 0.97
C GLY A 461 16.48 7.65 -0.02
N ASP A 462 17.70 7.93 0.48
CA ASP A 462 18.90 8.05 -0.36
C ASP A 462 19.22 6.71 -1.06
N VAL A 463 19.09 5.59 -0.33
CA VAL A 463 19.22 4.24 -0.91
C VAL A 463 18.19 4.02 -2.00
N LEU A 464 16.90 4.34 -1.76
CA LEU A 464 15.84 4.19 -2.76
C LEU A 464 16.13 4.99 -4.04
N THR A 465 16.60 6.23 -3.89
CA THR A 465 17.00 7.08 -5.02
C THR A 465 18.10 6.41 -5.86
N GLY A 466 19.10 5.83 -5.21
CA GLY A 466 20.17 5.08 -5.88
C GLY A 466 19.67 3.83 -6.57
N VAL A 467 18.78 3.06 -5.95
CA VAL A 467 18.18 1.85 -6.53
C VAL A 467 17.40 2.17 -7.80
N ILE A 468 16.52 3.17 -7.76
CA ILE A 468 15.72 3.60 -8.92
C ILE A 468 16.66 4.05 -10.05
N ALA A 469 17.65 4.90 -9.75
CA ALA A 469 18.62 5.34 -10.75
C ALA A 469 19.43 4.18 -11.33
N GLY A 470 19.78 3.20 -10.50
CA GLY A 470 20.49 2.00 -10.96
C GLY A 470 19.68 1.16 -11.93
N PHE A 471 18.37 0.97 -11.71
CA PHE A 471 17.49 0.26 -12.66
C PHE A 471 17.30 1.06 -13.96
N ILE A 472 17.05 2.37 -13.89
CA ILE A 472 16.94 3.23 -15.09
C ILE A 472 18.18 3.10 -15.96
N SER A 473 19.38 3.14 -15.37
CA SER A 473 20.63 3.06 -16.13
C SER A 473 20.79 1.75 -16.88
N GLN A 474 20.19 0.66 -16.40
CA GLN A 474 20.19 -0.66 -17.02
C GLN A 474 19.18 -0.80 -18.16
N GLY A 475 18.43 0.26 -18.48
CA GLY A 475 17.47 0.28 -19.59
C GLY A 475 16.04 -0.05 -19.22
N TYR A 476 15.73 -0.21 -17.93
CA TYR A 476 14.33 -0.27 -17.49
C TYR A 476 13.64 1.07 -17.72
N SER A 477 12.35 1.05 -18.03
CA SER A 477 11.55 2.28 -18.12
C SER A 477 11.57 3.03 -16.78
N LEU A 478 11.27 4.32 -16.78
CA LEU A 478 11.14 5.09 -15.53
C LEU A 478 10.07 4.49 -14.61
N GLN A 479 8.96 4.03 -15.20
CA GLN A 479 7.87 3.35 -14.49
C GLN A 479 8.34 2.06 -13.82
N ASP A 480 8.92 1.15 -14.61
CA ASP A 480 9.37 -0.15 -14.10
C ASP A 480 10.47 0.02 -13.05
N SER A 481 11.37 0.99 -13.26
CA SER A 481 12.44 1.31 -12.30
C SER A 481 11.90 1.83 -10.98
N ALA A 482 10.84 2.64 -10.99
CA ALA A 482 10.22 3.15 -9.78
C ALA A 482 9.48 2.03 -9.02
N VAL A 483 8.70 1.20 -9.72
CA VAL A 483 7.95 0.08 -9.13
C VAL A 483 8.90 -0.97 -8.58
N LEU A 484 9.84 -1.45 -9.40
CA LEU A 484 10.84 -2.44 -9.00
C LEU A 484 11.75 -1.92 -7.90
N GLY A 485 12.16 -0.65 -7.98
CA GLY A 485 12.99 0.00 -6.98
C GLY A 485 12.33 0.04 -5.60
N VAL A 486 11.07 0.41 -5.54
CA VAL A 486 10.29 0.39 -4.29
C VAL A 486 10.16 -1.03 -3.73
N TYR A 487 9.86 -2.02 -4.59
CA TYR A 487 9.76 -3.42 -4.17
C TYR A 487 11.08 -3.95 -3.61
N VAL A 488 12.15 -3.88 -4.41
CA VAL A 488 13.46 -4.44 -4.05
C VAL A 488 14.02 -3.78 -2.77
N HIS A 489 13.86 -2.46 -2.64
CA HIS A 489 14.25 -1.72 -1.44
C HIS A 489 13.49 -2.20 -0.19
N SER A 490 12.17 -2.34 -0.28
CA SER A 490 11.32 -2.77 0.84
C SER A 490 11.53 -4.24 1.19
N ARG A 491 11.62 -5.13 0.19
CA ARG A 491 11.86 -6.57 0.41
C ARG A 491 13.24 -6.82 1.04
N SER A 492 14.26 -6.04 0.67
CA SER A 492 15.58 -6.10 1.30
C SER A 492 15.52 -5.80 2.80
N ALA A 493 14.69 -4.82 3.19
CA ALA A 493 14.46 -4.52 4.59
C ALA A 493 13.68 -5.63 5.32
N ASP A 494 12.73 -6.29 4.65
CA ASP A 494 11.98 -7.41 5.24
C ASP A 494 12.87 -8.63 5.49
N ILE A 495 13.77 -8.98 4.57
CA ILE A 495 14.76 -10.04 4.78
C ILE A 495 15.63 -9.73 6.02
N LEU A 496 16.07 -8.49 6.18
CA LEU A 496 16.84 -8.09 7.37
C LEU A 496 16.01 -8.15 8.65
N ASN A 497 14.72 -7.85 8.57
CA ASN A 497 13.79 -7.89 9.70
C ASN A 497 13.56 -9.30 10.24
N GLU A 498 13.75 -10.34 9.46
CA GLU A 498 13.66 -11.74 9.90
C GLU A 498 14.70 -12.06 11.01
N THR A 499 15.83 -11.35 11.00
CA THR A 499 16.91 -11.52 11.99
C THR A 499 17.05 -10.35 12.96
N LYS A 500 16.58 -9.16 12.59
CA LYS A 500 16.68 -7.93 13.38
C LYS A 500 15.43 -7.10 13.20
N SER A 501 14.52 -7.06 14.16
CA SER A 501 13.28 -6.27 14.10
C SER A 501 13.53 -4.78 13.84
N TRP A 502 14.65 -4.23 14.31
CA TRP A 502 15.18 -2.89 14.03
C TRP A 502 16.68 -2.85 14.25
N GLY A 503 17.31 -1.72 13.89
CA GLY A 503 18.75 -1.51 14.07
C GLY A 503 19.61 -2.00 12.92
N TYR A 504 19.01 -2.45 11.81
CA TYR A 504 19.70 -2.54 10.53
C TYR A 504 19.78 -1.14 9.90
N THR A 505 20.82 -0.92 9.12
CA THR A 505 21.16 0.39 8.54
C THR A 505 20.74 0.48 7.06
N PRO A 506 20.65 1.68 6.47
CA PRO A 506 20.51 1.85 5.02
C PRO A 506 21.60 1.12 4.22
N SER A 507 22.82 1.06 4.73
CA SER A 507 23.91 0.29 4.10
C SER A 507 23.64 -1.21 4.11
N ASP A 508 23.03 -1.77 5.18
CA ASP A 508 22.64 -3.17 5.22
C ASP A 508 21.56 -3.45 4.16
N VAL A 509 20.56 -2.56 4.02
CA VAL A 509 19.54 -2.66 2.96
C VAL A 509 20.19 -2.60 1.59
N SER A 510 21.09 -1.65 1.35
CA SER A 510 21.81 -1.52 0.09
C SER A 510 22.58 -2.80 -0.28
N THR A 511 23.27 -3.41 0.68
CA THR A 511 24.02 -4.66 0.43
C THR A 511 23.15 -5.89 0.22
N SER A 512 21.90 -5.87 0.70
CA SER A 512 20.93 -6.96 0.55
C SER A 512 20.15 -6.92 -0.77
N LEU A 513 20.25 -5.85 -1.57
CA LEU A 513 19.51 -5.69 -2.85
C LEU A 513 19.76 -6.85 -3.81
N GLY A 514 21.01 -7.34 -3.91
CA GLY A 514 21.37 -8.47 -4.76
C GLY A 514 20.66 -9.76 -4.40
N CYS A 515 20.38 -10.00 -3.12
CA CYS A 515 19.65 -11.18 -2.66
C CYS A 515 18.20 -11.15 -3.19
N VAL A 516 17.52 -10.00 -3.08
CA VAL A 516 16.15 -9.84 -3.60
C VAL A 516 16.11 -9.97 -5.13
N ILE A 517 17.09 -9.41 -5.83
CA ILE A 517 17.19 -9.57 -7.29
C ILE A 517 17.31 -11.04 -7.67
N SER A 518 18.14 -11.82 -6.96
CA SER A 518 18.27 -13.27 -7.20
C SER A 518 16.99 -14.04 -6.82
N GLU A 519 16.30 -13.65 -5.73
CA GLU A 519 14.98 -14.21 -5.37
C GLU A 519 13.98 -14.04 -6.52
N LEU A 520 13.85 -12.82 -7.08
CA LEU A 520 12.95 -12.53 -8.19
C LEU A 520 13.31 -13.24 -9.50
N LEU A 521 14.58 -13.54 -9.72
CA LEU A 521 15.04 -14.29 -10.88
C LEU A 521 14.93 -15.82 -10.69
N GLY A 522 14.49 -16.31 -9.53
CA GLY A 522 14.37 -17.73 -9.24
C GLY A 522 15.73 -18.45 -9.06
N ASP A 523 16.79 -17.70 -8.74
CA ASP A 523 18.14 -18.25 -8.58
C ASP A 523 18.39 -18.86 -7.18
N TYR A 524 17.40 -18.79 -6.29
CA TYR A 524 17.40 -19.46 -4.99
C TYR A 524 16.54 -20.73 -5.07
N GLU A 525 17.17 -21.87 -5.36
CA GLU A 525 16.68 -23.20 -5.01
C GLU A 525 17.38 -23.72 -3.74
#